data_c8a2cec16660b481f49d1ab39a17ffa8
#
_entry.id   c8a2cec16660b481f49d1ab39a17ffa8
#
_cell.length_a   1.000
_cell.length_b   1.000
_cell.length_c   1.000
_cell.angle_alpha   90.00
_cell.angle_beta   90.00
_cell.angle_gamma   90.00
#
_symmetry.space_group_name_H-M   'P 1'
#
loop_
_entity.id
_entity.type
_entity.pdbx_description
1 polymer ?
#
loop_
_entity_poly.entity_id
_entity_poly.type
_entity_poly.pdbx_seq_one_letter_code
_entity_poly.pdbx_strand_id
1 'polypeptide(L)'
;MEAKDIIHPEDAKAIKAIKGIPGLEKAIACFMKFGFEKQFRGENLGNMIRVDAWNYPVLYHDFQELVKKLGIREPELYIYNSPYMNAYTYGETSTFIALSSGLIEHLDREELKSVIGHECGHILCKHVLYKTILITLEEAGYLFGLIHKGLFLPIYGALQYWSRKSELSADRCASVLVGEEVFQSALAKLASGLKSDKRDNLIRQGRAYEEFRKSSLWKSLIHI
;
A
#
# COMPACT_ATOMS: atom_id res chain seq x y z
N MET A 1 3.71 -4.96 18.62
CA MET A 1 3.24 -5.99 17.66
C MET A 1 4.42 -6.40 16.79
N GLU A 2 4.56 -7.68 16.46
CA GLU A 2 5.67 -8.14 15.61
C GLU A 2 5.17 -8.48 14.20
N ALA A 3 6.03 -8.31 13.19
CA ALA A 3 5.69 -8.61 11.80
C ALA A 3 5.17 -10.05 11.61
N LYS A 4 5.75 -11.03 12.35
CA LYS A 4 5.34 -12.45 12.29
C LYS A 4 3.87 -12.67 12.64
N ASP A 5 3.27 -11.80 13.47
CA ASP A 5 1.87 -11.92 13.92
C ASP A 5 0.89 -11.46 12.83
N ILE A 6 1.38 -10.65 11.87
CA ILE A 6 0.59 -9.99 10.85
C ILE A 6 0.81 -10.59 9.45
N ILE A 7 2.04 -11.00 9.12
CA ILE A 7 2.38 -11.50 7.79
C ILE A 7 1.45 -12.63 7.37
N HIS A 8 0.76 -12.44 6.24
CA HIS A 8 -0.08 -13.46 5.64
C HIS A 8 0.79 -14.55 4.97
N PRO A 9 0.44 -15.85 5.06
CA PRO A 9 1.23 -16.94 4.46
C PRO A 9 1.50 -16.77 2.96
N GLU A 10 0.53 -16.25 2.20
CA GLU A 10 0.68 -15.99 0.77
C GLU A 10 1.68 -14.88 0.48
N ASP A 11 1.74 -13.82 1.31
CA ASP A 11 2.74 -12.79 1.23
C ASP A 11 4.13 -13.34 1.53
N ALA A 12 4.28 -14.07 2.65
CA ALA A 12 5.55 -14.72 3.02
C ALA A 12 6.08 -15.64 1.91
N LYS A 13 5.18 -16.38 1.25
CA LYS A 13 5.53 -17.25 0.11
C LYS A 13 5.96 -16.45 -1.10
N ALA A 14 5.24 -15.39 -1.44
CA ALA A 14 5.52 -14.57 -2.60
C ALA A 14 6.83 -13.79 -2.46
N ILE A 15 7.13 -13.21 -1.30
CA ILE A 15 8.40 -12.50 -1.07
C ILE A 15 9.60 -13.46 -1.09
N LYS A 16 9.43 -14.70 -0.61
CA LYS A 16 10.48 -15.72 -0.71
C LYS A 16 10.78 -16.07 -2.17
N ALA A 17 9.76 -16.15 -3.01
CA ALA A 17 9.93 -16.39 -4.44
C ALA A 17 10.68 -15.24 -5.12
N ILE A 18 10.33 -13.99 -4.82
CA ILE A 18 11.03 -12.80 -5.34
C ILE A 18 12.51 -12.80 -4.96
N LYS A 19 12.83 -13.03 -3.69
CA LYS A 19 14.22 -13.09 -3.21
C LYS A 19 15.05 -14.17 -3.90
N GLY A 20 14.41 -15.18 -4.45
CA GLY A 20 15.05 -16.23 -5.25
C GLY A 20 15.32 -15.86 -6.72
N ILE A 21 14.89 -14.68 -7.20
CA ILE A 21 15.09 -14.29 -8.60
C ILE A 21 16.56 -13.91 -8.84
N PRO A 22 17.26 -14.59 -9.78
CA PRO A 22 18.64 -14.25 -10.10
C PRO A 22 18.77 -12.80 -10.57
N GLY A 23 19.75 -12.08 -10.03
CA GLY A 23 20.02 -10.69 -10.41
C GLY A 23 19.18 -9.62 -9.71
N LEU A 24 18.17 -10.00 -8.91
CA LEU A 24 17.35 -9.04 -8.18
C LEU A 24 18.19 -8.18 -7.22
N GLU A 25 19.12 -8.76 -6.46
CA GLU A 25 19.98 -7.99 -5.55
C GLU A 25 20.82 -6.94 -6.28
N LYS A 26 21.32 -7.28 -7.48
CA LYS A 26 22.05 -6.33 -8.33
C LYS A 26 21.14 -5.21 -8.83
N ALA A 27 19.91 -5.54 -9.20
CA ALA A 27 18.90 -4.56 -9.62
C ALA A 27 18.54 -3.61 -8.48
N ILE A 28 18.34 -4.12 -7.26
CA ILE A 28 18.09 -3.33 -6.06
C ILE A 28 19.28 -2.41 -5.74
N ALA A 29 20.51 -2.93 -5.76
CA ALA A 29 21.71 -2.15 -5.50
C ALA A 29 21.90 -1.02 -6.54
N CYS A 30 21.62 -1.31 -7.80
CA CYS A 30 21.60 -0.31 -8.87
C CYS A 30 20.54 0.77 -8.61
N PHE A 31 19.31 0.38 -8.28
CA PHE A 31 18.21 1.27 -7.96
C PHE A 31 18.58 2.22 -6.79
N MET A 32 19.08 1.69 -5.69
CA MET A 32 19.51 2.47 -4.52
C MET A 32 20.63 3.47 -4.87
N LYS A 33 21.52 3.12 -5.79
CA LYS A 33 22.63 3.97 -6.24
C LYS A 33 22.16 5.20 -7.04
N PHE A 34 21.08 5.08 -7.81
CA PHE A 34 20.56 6.18 -8.64
C PHE A 34 19.90 7.31 -7.84
N GLY A 35 19.65 7.12 -6.55
CA GLY A 35 19.15 8.17 -5.67
C GLY A 35 17.70 8.62 -5.94
N PHE A 36 16.91 7.80 -6.62
CA PHE A 36 15.50 8.08 -6.89
C PHE A 36 14.71 8.47 -5.64
N GLU A 37 15.01 7.84 -4.51
CA GLU A 37 14.38 8.16 -3.23
C GLU A 37 14.57 9.64 -2.82
N LYS A 38 15.75 10.21 -3.06
CA LYS A 38 16.05 11.61 -2.74
C LYS A 38 15.30 12.57 -3.67
N GLN A 39 15.18 12.23 -4.94
CA GLN A 39 14.44 13.01 -5.93
C GLN A 39 12.95 13.08 -5.55
N PHE A 40 12.32 11.94 -5.31
CA PHE A 40 10.92 11.86 -4.89
C PHE A 40 10.67 12.61 -3.59
N ARG A 41 11.58 12.49 -2.61
CA ARG A 41 11.46 13.24 -1.36
C ARG A 41 11.50 14.76 -1.61
N GLY A 42 12.35 15.24 -2.49
CA GLY A 42 12.43 16.67 -2.84
C GLY A 42 11.12 17.17 -3.48
N GLU A 43 10.56 16.40 -4.39
CA GLU A 43 9.29 16.71 -5.04
C GLU A 43 8.12 16.71 -4.06
N ASN A 44 8.08 15.76 -3.13
CA ASN A 44 7.04 15.67 -2.11
C ASN A 44 7.07 16.85 -1.13
N LEU A 45 8.27 17.24 -0.65
CA LEU A 45 8.42 18.38 0.23
C LEU A 45 7.95 19.70 -0.41
N GLY A 46 8.07 19.82 -1.74
CA GLY A 46 7.60 20.99 -2.49
C GLY A 46 6.08 21.02 -2.73
N ASN A 47 5.42 19.85 -2.75
CA ASN A 47 4.04 19.72 -3.25
C ASN A 47 3.05 19.18 -2.20
N MET A 48 3.51 18.81 -1.00
CA MET A 48 2.68 18.20 0.05
C MET A 48 2.76 18.98 1.36
N ILE A 49 1.71 18.87 2.16
CA ILE A 49 1.65 19.43 3.51
C ILE A 49 2.15 18.36 4.48
N ARG A 50 3.18 18.67 5.27
CA ARG A 50 3.63 17.79 6.34
C ARG A 50 2.62 17.80 7.48
N VAL A 51 2.29 16.60 7.99
CA VAL A 51 1.47 16.42 9.18
C VAL A 51 2.37 16.34 10.40
N ASP A 52 2.20 17.26 11.31
CA ASP A 52 2.95 17.35 12.57
C ASP A 52 2.11 17.99 13.68
N ALA A 53 2.71 18.26 14.84
CA ALA A 53 2.01 18.83 15.98
C ALA A 53 1.44 20.24 15.75
N TRP A 54 1.91 20.97 14.74
CA TRP A 54 1.43 22.29 14.34
C TRP A 54 0.37 22.21 13.25
N ASN A 55 0.64 21.36 12.26
CA ASN A 55 -0.27 21.10 11.16
C ASN A 55 -1.01 19.78 11.42
N TYR A 56 -2.32 19.81 11.53
CA TYR A 56 -3.16 18.63 11.78
C TYR A 56 -2.84 17.89 13.11
N PRO A 57 -2.83 18.55 14.28
CA PRO A 57 -2.38 17.95 15.55
C PRO A 57 -3.15 16.69 15.96
N VAL A 58 -4.46 16.62 15.68
CA VAL A 58 -5.29 15.45 16.00
C VAL A 58 -4.88 14.25 15.15
N LEU A 59 -4.72 14.45 13.85
CA LEU A 59 -4.27 13.40 12.93
C LEU A 59 -2.85 12.92 13.27
N TYR A 60 -1.97 13.85 13.62
CA TYR A 60 -0.60 13.53 14.04
C TYR A 60 -0.58 12.70 15.32
N HIS A 61 -1.39 13.06 16.31
CA HIS A 61 -1.51 12.28 17.55
C HIS A 61 -2.00 10.85 17.28
N ASP A 62 -3.04 10.69 16.47
CA ASP A 62 -3.57 9.37 16.09
C ASP A 62 -2.50 8.52 15.38
N PHE A 63 -1.78 9.14 14.47
CA PHE A 63 -0.67 8.50 13.76
C PHE A 63 0.43 8.02 14.73
N GLN A 64 0.85 8.88 15.67
CA GLN A 64 1.86 8.51 16.67
C GLN A 64 1.41 7.35 17.56
N GLU A 65 0.12 7.29 17.94
CA GLU A 65 -0.42 6.16 18.70
C GLU A 65 -0.30 4.84 17.91
N LEU A 66 -0.61 4.85 16.61
CA LEU A 66 -0.48 3.67 15.75
C LEU A 66 0.97 3.22 15.61
N VAL A 67 1.87 4.16 15.32
CA VAL A 67 3.33 3.92 15.23
C VAL A 67 3.87 3.29 16.52
N LYS A 68 3.47 3.84 17.67
CA LYS A 68 3.86 3.32 18.99
C LYS A 68 3.32 1.91 19.25
N LYS A 69 2.04 1.64 18.92
CA LYS A 69 1.44 0.30 19.05
C LYS A 69 2.16 -0.74 18.21
N LEU A 70 2.60 -0.35 17.02
CA LEU A 70 3.32 -1.23 16.09
C LEU A 70 4.80 -1.38 16.42
N GLY A 71 5.38 -0.45 17.18
CA GLY A 71 6.81 -0.45 17.51
C GLY A 71 7.71 -0.21 16.29
N ILE A 72 7.21 0.48 15.28
CA ILE A 72 7.99 0.86 14.10
C ILE A 72 8.68 2.21 14.30
N ARG A 73 9.75 2.46 13.53
CA ARG A 73 10.32 3.81 13.46
C ARG A 73 9.29 4.73 12.83
N GLU A 74 9.06 5.91 13.44
CA GLU A 74 8.09 6.89 12.94
C GLU A 74 8.47 7.35 11.52
N PRO A 75 7.62 7.10 10.51
CA PRO A 75 7.80 7.66 9.17
C PRO A 75 7.33 9.11 9.13
N GLU A 76 7.74 9.87 8.11
CA GLU A 76 7.13 11.17 7.86
C GLU A 76 5.70 10.98 7.33
N LEU A 77 4.76 11.85 7.72
CA LEU A 77 3.37 11.81 7.26
C LEU A 77 3.06 13.08 6.47
N TYR A 78 2.46 12.92 5.29
CA TYR A 78 2.14 14.02 4.37
C TYR A 78 0.70 13.94 3.88
N ILE A 79 0.14 15.11 3.51
CA ILE A 79 -1.12 15.23 2.78
C ILE A 79 -0.83 15.86 1.42
N TYR A 80 -1.29 15.22 0.34
CA TYR A 80 -1.22 15.76 -1.02
C TYR A 80 -2.60 16.07 -1.57
N ASN A 81 -2.65 17.05 -2.49
CA ASN A 81 -3.90 17.48 -3.09
C ASN A 81 -4.36 16.49 -4.17
N SER A 82 -5.40 15.74 -3.86
CA SER A 82 -6.10 14.84 -4.80
C SER A 82 -7.52 14.58 -4.31
N PRO A 83 -8.54 14.71 -5.16
CA PRO A 83 -9.93 14.39 -4.81
C PRO A 83 -10.16 12.87 -4.70
N TYR A 84 -9.28 12.05 -5.27
CA TYR A 84 -9.37 10.59 -5.19
C TYR A 84 -8.84 10.11 -3.85
N MET A 85 -9.60 9.23 -3.19
CA MET A 85 -9.17 8.59 -1.95
C MET A 85 -8.02 7.63 -2.24
N ASN A 86 -6.81 7.98 -1.80
CA ASN A 86 -5.63 7.16 -1.97
C ASN A 86 -4.61 7.46 -0.87
N ALA A 87 -3.83 6.43 -0.49
CA ALA A 87 -2.65 6.54 0.35
C ALA A 87 -1.53 5.69 -0.22
N TYR A 88 -0.29 6.01 0.11
CA TYR A 88 0.85 5.17 -0.24
C TYR A 88 2.02 5.40 0.71
N THR A 89 2.84 4.38 0.82
CA THR A 89 4.11 4.40 1.56
C THR A 89 5.27 4.27 0.59
N TYR A 90 6.30 5.11 0.76
CA TYR A 90 7.46 5.18 -0.11
C TYR A 90 8.75 5.44 0.68
N GLY A 91 9.90 5.02 0.12
CA GLY A 91 11.23 5.29 0.65
C GLY A 91 11.73 4.26 1.65
N GLU A 92 12.96 3.76 1.48
CA GLU A 92 13.58 2.75 2.36
C GLU A 92 14.38 3.41 3.49
N THR A 93 15.24 4.38 3.16
CA THR A 93 16.08 5.08 4.15
C THR A 93 15.34 6.21 4.85
N SER A 94 14.44 6.87 4.15
CA SER A 94 13.58 7.96 4.61
C SER A 94 12.14 7.65 4.25
N THR A 95 11.54 6.73 5.00
CA THR A 95 10.17 6.29 4.75
C THR A 95 9.17 7.38 5.07
N PHE A 96 8.19 7.58 4.20
CA PHE A 96 7.05 8.45 4.43
C PHE A 96 5.73 7.79 3.99
N ILE A 97 4.65 8.27 4.57
CA ILE A 97 3.26 7.94 4.19
C ILE A 97 2.64 9.21 3.63
N ALA A 98 1.98 9.10 2.48
CA ALA A 98 1.23 10.20 1.89
C ALA A 98 -0.25 9.84 1.80
N LEU A 99 -1.10 10.76 2.29
CA LEU A 99 -2.55 10.66 2.28
C LEU A 99 -3.11 11.70 1.31
N SER A 100 -4.08 11.33 0.49
CA SER A 100 -4.79 12.31 -0.34
C SER A 100 -5.73 13.18 0.49
N SER A 101 -5.96 14.43 0.07
CA SER A 101 -7.01 15.28 0.65
C SER A 101 -8.39 14.63 0.57
N GLY A 102 -8.65 13.84 -0.47
CA GLY A 102 -9.90 13.08 -0.60
C GLY A 102 -10.13 12.07 0.52
N LEU A 103 -9.07 11.43 1.07
CA LEU A 103 -9.20 10.58 2.26
C LEU A 103 -9.65 11.38 3.48
N ILE A 104 -9.04 12.53 3.72
CA ILE A 104 -9.34 13.41 4.86
C ILE A 104 -10.78 13.91 4.81
N GLU A 105 -11.32 14.15 3.61
CA GLU A 105 -12.67 14.66 3.41
C GLU A 105 -13.76 13.58 3.50
N HIS A 106 -13.45 12.33 3.15
CA HIS A 106 -14.45 11.27 2.99
C HIS A 106 -14.48 10.27 4.13
N LEU A 107 -13.37 10.05 4.81
CA LEU A 107 -13.28 9.11 5.93
C LEU A 107 -13.47 9.81 7.27
N ASP A 108 -14.11 9.12 8.20
CA ASP A 108 -14.10 9.55 9.59
C ASP A 108 -12.74 9.24 10.26
N ARG A 109 -12.60 9.66 11.50
CA ARG A 109 -11.33 9.55 12.23
C ARG A 109 -10.86 8.11 12.39
N GLU A 110 -11.75 7.17 12.69
CA GLU A 110 -11.38 5.77 12.90
C GLU A 110 -11.08 5.06 11.56
N GLU A 111 -11.85 5.38 10.53
CA GLU A 111 -11.58 4.89 9.17
C GLU A 111 -10.25 5.40 8.63
N LEU A 112 -9.90 6.67 8.91
CA LEU A 112 -8.60 7.23 8.53
C LEU A 112 -7.46 6.55 9.27
N LYS A 113 -7.62 6.23 10.56
CA LYS A 113 -6.67 5.38 11.32
C LYS A 113 -6.51 4.01 10.68
N SER A 114 -7.58 3.44 10.13
CA SER A 114 -7.53 2.18 9.41
C SER A 114 -6.58 2.25 8.20
N VAL A 115 -6.72 3.31 7.38
CA VAL A 115 -5.85 3.52 6.21
C VAL A 115 -4.38 3.74 6.64
N ILE A 116 -4.16 4.57 7.65
CA ILE A 116 -2.81 4.79 8.21
C ILE A 116 -2.24 3.50 8.77
N GLY A 117 -3.05 2.69 9.45
CA GLY A 117 -2.68 1.39 9.98
C GLY A 117 -2.29 0.39 8.89
N HIS A 118 -2.97 0.41 7.76
CA HIS A 118 -2.63 -0.36 6.56
C HIS A 118 -1.25 0.04 6.03
N GLU A 119 -0.99 1.34 5.84
CA GLU A 119 0.30 1.84 5.38
C GLU A 119 1.45 1.54 6.38
N CYS A 120 1.18 1.68 7.68
CA CYS A 120 2.13 1.26 8.71
C CYS A 120 2.37 -0.26 8.70
N GLY A 121 1.39 -1.07 8.29
CA GLY A 121 1.50 -2.50 8.07
C GLY A 121 2.56 -2.83 7.00
N HIS A 122 2.62 -2.07 5.92
CA HIS A 122 3.67 -2.23 4.91
C HIS A 122 5.06 -1.95 5.49
N ILE A 123 5.19 -0.96 6.38
CA ILE A 123 6.47 -0.66 7.05
C ILE A 123 6.85 -1.80 7.99
N LEU A 124 5.92 -2.25 8.84
CA LEU A 124 6.14 -3.34 9.79
C LEU A 124 6.58 -4.63 9.10
N CYS A 125 5.93 -4.97 7.97
CA CYS A 125 6.23 -6.18 7.19
C CYS A 125 7.41 -6.02 6.22
N LYS A 126 8.10 -4.87 6.22
CA LYS A 126 9.26 -4.57 5.35
C LYS A 126 8.94 -4.65 3.86
N HIS A 127 7.76 -4.21 3.46
CA HIS A 127 7.33 -4.17 2.07
C HIS A 127 7.88 -2.96 1.31
N VAL A 128 8.27 -1.90 2.03
CA VAL A 128 8.51 -0.55 1.48
C VAL A 128 9.55 -0.57 0.37
N LEU A 129 10.68 -1.24 0.55
CA LEU A 129 11.73 -1.32 -0.49
C LEU A 129 11.19 -1.83 -1.83
N TYR A 130 10.49 -2.96 -1.82
CA TYR A 130 9.98 -3.59 -3.05
C TYR A 130 8.82 -2.80 -3.67
N LYS A 131 7.96 -2.17 -2.84
CA LYS A 131 6.92 -1.25 -3.31
C LYS A 131 7.53 0.00 -3.94
N THR A 132 8.56 0.58 -3.30
CA THR A 132 9.30 1.74 -3.83
C THR A 132 9.91 1.41 -5.20
N ILE A 133 10.54 0.25 -5.34
CA ILE A 133 11.08 -0.22 -6.61
C ILE A 133 9.95 -0.36 -7.64
N LEU A 134 8.84 -0.99 -7.29
CA LEU A 134 7.72 -1.19 -8.19
C LEU A 134 7.15 0.13 -8.71
N ILE A 135 6.85 1.08 -7.82
CA ILE A 135 6.36 2.43 -8.17
C ILE A 135 7.34 3.13 -9.10
N THR A 136 8.63 3.12 -8.76
CA THR A 136 9.65 3.76 -9.61
C THR A 136 9.77 3.09 -10.98
N LEU A 137 9.61 1.77 -11.05
CA LEU A 137 9.60 1.05 -12.32
C LEU A 137 8.37 1.40 -13.17
N GLU A 138 7.23 1.64 -12.56
CA GLU A 138 6.00 2.08 -13.24
C GLU A 138 6.14 3.48 -13.79
N GLU A 139 6.69 4.41 -13.01
CA GLU A 139 6.90 5.80 -13.42
C GLU A 139 8.04 5.93 -14.45
N ALA A 140 9.14 5.20 -14.26
CA ALA A 140 10.27 5.18 -15.19
C ALA A 140 10.05 4.26 -16.40
N GLY A 141 8.99 3.47 -16.41
CA GLY A 141 8.73 2.41 -17.39
C GLY A 141 8.76 2.86 -18.84
N TYR A 142 8.46 4.13 -19.14
CA TYR A 142 8.65 4.72 -20.45
C TYR A 142 10.13 4.87 -20.84
N LEU A 143 11.02 5.11 -19.89
CA LEU A 143 12.46 5.30 -20.14
C LEU A 143 13.22 3.95 -20.18
N PHE A 144 12.84 2.98 -19.33
CA PHE A 144 13.49 1.68 -19.25
C PHE A 144 12.92 0.63 -20.22
N GLY A 145 11.73 0.83 -20.75
CA GLY A 145 11.06 -0.09 -21.67
C GLY A 145 11.79 -0.31 -23.00
N LEU A 146 12.80 0.53 -23.32
CA LEU A 146 13.63 0.41 -24.51
C LEU A 146 14.91 -0.43 -24.30
N ILE A 147 15.39 -0.63 -23.04
CA ILE A 147 16.76 -1.09 -22.83
C ILE A 147 16.88 -2.57 -22.49
N HIS A 148 15.97 -3.21 -21.75
CA HIS A 148 16.12 -4.62 -21.33
C HIS A 148 14.80 -5.38 -21.14
N LYS A 149 14.04 -5.61 -22.20
CA LYS A 149 12.75 -6.35 -22.16
C LYS A 149 12.87 -7.76 -21.57
N GLY A 150 14.01 -8.46 -21.74
CA GLY A 150 14.14 -9.86 -21.35
C GLY A 150 14.26 -10.13 -19.84
N LEU A 151 15.02 -9.32 -19.11
CA LEU A 151 15.23 -9.49 -17.66
C LEU A 151 14.22 -8.69 -16.82
N PHE A 152 13.81 -7.54 -17.32
CA PHE A 152 12.94 -6.61 -16.61
C PHE A 152 11.51 -7.12 -16.45
N LEU A 153 10.92 -7.65 -17.49
CA LEU A 153 9.53 -8.08 -17.51
C LEU A 153 9.20 -9.20 -16.49
N PRO A 154 10.04 -10.23 -16.32
CA PRO A 154 9.82 -11.25 -15.27
C PRO A 154 9.93 -10.68 -13.85
N ILE A 155 10.88 -9.78 -13.57
CA ILE A 155 11.05 -9.15 -12.25
C ILE A 155 9.83 -8.26 -11.96
N TYR A 156 9.42 -7.44 -12.90
CA TYR A 156 8.24 -6.59 -12.79
C TYR A 156 6.98 -7.42 -12.54
N GLY A 157 6.75 -8.48 -13.30
CA GLY A 157 5.61 -9.38 -13.11
C GLY A 157 5.60 -10.07 -11.74
N ALA A 158 6.77 -10.48 -11.25
CA ALA A 158 6.91 -11.07 -9.93
C ALA A 158 6.63 -10.05 -8.81
N LEU A 159 7.14 -8.81 -8.93
CA LEU A 159 6.86 -7.71 -8.01
C LEU A 159 5.38 -7.35 -7.99
N GLN A 160 4.73 -7.27 -9.14
CA GLN A 160 3.29 -7.04 -9.26
C GLN A 160 2.47 -8.16 -8.59
N TYR A 161 2.84 -9.42 -8.82
CA TYR A 161 2.18 -10.55 -8.15
C TYR A 161 2.32 -10.47 -6.63
N TRP A 162 3.56 -10.23 -6.15
CA TRP A 162 3.82 -10.10 -4.71
C TRP A 162 3.10 -8.87 -4.12
N SER A 163 3.10 -7.73 -4.79
CA SER A 163 2.44 -6.51 -4.31
C SER A 163 0.97 -6.79 -3.96
N ARG A 164 0.25 -7.54 -4.80
CA ARG A 164 -1.14 -7.96 -4.48
C ARG A 164 -1.23 -8.88 -3.27
N LYS A 165 -0.19 -9.67 -2.97
CA LYS A 165 -0.16 -10.54 -1.78
C LYS A 165 0.23 -9.79 -0.52
N SER A 166 1.06 -8.76 -0.64
CA SER A 166 1.47 -7.90 0.47
C SER A 166 0.31 -7.10 1.06
N GLU A 167 -0.73 -6.79 0.24
CA GLU A 167 -1.96 -6.15 0.71
C GLU A 167 -2.65 -6.97 1.80
N LEU A 168 -2.65 -8.30 1.71
CA LEU A 168 -3.25 -9.18 2.72
C LEU A 168 -2.62 -9.00 4.11
N SER A 169 -1.33 -8.74 4.18
CA SER A 169 -0.63 -8.47 5.44
C SER A 169 -0.96 -7.07 5.99
N ALA A 170 -1.01 -6.08 5.11
CA ALA A 170 -1.36 -4.71 5.48
C ALA A 170 -2.82 -4.60 5.95
N ASP A 171 -3.75 -5.28 5.26
CA ASP A 171 -5.16 -5.38 5.66
C ASP A 171 -5.33 -6.01 7.04
N ARG A 172 -4.59 -7.09 7.33
CA ARG A 172 -4.57 -7.70 8.66
C ARG A 172 -4.07 -6.73 9.72
N CYS A 173 -3.04 -5.94 9.42
CA CYS A 173 -2.52 -4.93 10.34
C CYS A 173 -3.59 -3.89 10.65
N ALA A 174 -4.25 -3.33 9.64
CA ALA A 174 -5.33 -2.37 9.81
C ALA A 174 -6.47 -2.95 10.65
N SER A 175 -6.97 -4.15 10.28
CA SER A 175 -8.06 -4.82 11.00
C SER A 175 -7.76 -5.07 12.48
N VAL A 176 -6.52 -5.46 12.81
CA VAL A 176 -6.09 -5.68 14.21
C VAL A 176 -5.99 -4.36 14.97
N LEU A 177 -5.64 -3.25 14.33
CA LEU A 177 -5.44 -1.95 14.98
C LEU A 177 -6.76 -1.26 15.33
N VAL A 178 -7.74 -1.28 14.42
CA VAL A 178 -8.98 -0.52 14.54
C VAL A 178 -10.24 -1.39 14.68
N GLY A 179 -10.10 -2.70 14.50
CA GLY A 179 -11.23 -3.64 14.46
C GLY A 179 -11.77 -3.85 13.04
N GLU A 180 -12.37 -5.03 12.85
CA GLU A 180 -12.83 -5.48 11.52
C GLU A 180 -13.95 -4.59 10.95
N GLU A 181 -14.87 -4.12 11.78
CA GLU A 181 -16.00 -3.30 11.34
C GLU A 181 -15.55 -1.95 10.76
N VAL A 182 -14.64 -1.26 11.45
CA VAL A 182 -14.08 0.03 11.00
C VAL A 182 -13.28 -0.18 9.72
N PHE A 183 -12.45 -1.22 9.67
CA PHE A 183 -11.67 -1.56 8.49
C PHE A 183 -12.56 -1.84 7.27
N GLN A 184 -13.62 -2.64 7.43
CA GLN A 184 -14.57 -2.93 6.36
C GLN A 184 -15.33 -1.68 5.90
N SER A 185 -15.70 -0.77 6.83
CA SER A 185 -16.34 0.51 6.49
C SER A 185 -15.42 1.38 5.65
N ALA A 186 -14.15 1.52 6.05
CA ALA A 186 -13.14 2.25 5.27
C ALA A 186 -12.97 1.67 3.87
N LEU A 187 -12.83 0.34 3.74
CA LEU A 187 -12.73 -0.34 2.45
C LEU A 187 -13.96 -0.11 1.56
N ALA A 188 -15.17 -0.15 2.14
CA ALA A 188 -16.41 0.10 1.43
C ALA A 188 -16.45 1.51 0.82
N LYS A 189 -16.03 2.52 1.59
CA LYS A 189 -15.92 3.91 1.11
C LYS A 189 -14.84 4.06 0.05
N LEU A 190 -13.67 3.47 0.25
CA LEU A 190 -12.58 3.46 -0.73
C LEU A 190 -13.00 2.83 -2.06
N ALA A 191 -13.70 1.70 -2.02
CA ALA A 191 -14.15 1.00 -3.22
C ALA A 191 -15.29 1.72 -3.95
N SER A 192 -16.20 2.39 -3.22
CA SER A 192 -17.37 3.03 -3.81
C SER A 192 -17.16 4.50 -4.18
N GLY A 193 -16.19 5.18 -3.58
CA GLY A 193 -16.02 6.63 -3.67
C GLY A 193 -17.10 7.43 -2.94
N LEU A 194 -17.96 6.79 -2.14
CA LEU A 194 -19.11 7.42 -1.50
C LEU A 194 -18.85 7.70 -0.02
N LYS A 195 -19.33 8.84 0.48
CA LYS A 195 -19.30 9.19 1.91
C LYS A 195 -20.24 8.34 2.76
N SER A 196 -21.31 7.78 2.17
CA SER A 196 -22.30 6.99 2.90
C SER A 196 -21.87 5.52 2.99
N ASP A 197 -22.02 4.97 4.18
CA ASP A 197 -21.78 3.54 4.42
C ASP A 197 -22.92 2.69 3.79
N LYS A 198 -22.64 2.10 2.66
CA LYS A 198 -23.46 1.06 2.02
C LYS A 198 -22.79 -0.32 2.15
N ARG A 199 -22.06 -0.53 3.24
CA ARG A 199 -21.29 -1.72 3.55
C ARG A 199 -22.04 -3.02 3.25
N ASP A 200 -23.27 -3.16 3.74
CA ASP A 200 -24.07 -4.38 3.56
C ASP A 200 -24.36 -4.66 2.09
N ASN A 201 -24.57 -3.62 1.28
CA ASN A 201 -24.77 -3.76 -0.15
C ASN A 201 -23.49 -4.22 -0.86
N LEU A 202 -22.32 -3.70 -0.48
CA LEU A 202 -21.03 -4.10 -1.04
C LEU A 202 -20.65 -5.52 -0.64
N ILE A 203 -20.89 -5.90 0.63
CA ILE A 203 -20.69 -7.28 1.09
C ILE A 203 -21.58 -8.26 0.30
N ARG A 204 -22.86 -7.91 0.11
CA ARG A 204 -23.78 -8.71 -0.68
C ARG A 204 -23.33 -8.84 -2.15
N GLN A 205 -22.87 -7.74 -2.74
CA GLN A 205 -22.31 -7.73 -4.10
C GLN A 205 -21.04 -8.56 -4.20
N GLY A 206 -20.13 -8.47 -3.22
CA GLY A 206 -18.92 -9.28 -3.14
C GLY A 206 -19.21 -10.77 -3.07
N ARG A 207 -20.21 -11.18 -2.28
CA ARG A 207 -20.67 -12.59 -2.22
C ARG A 207 -21.24 -13.06 -3.56
N ALA A 208 -22.08 -12.25 -4.19
CA ALA A 208 -22.62 -12.57 -5.52
C ALA A 208 -21.52 -12.70 -6.57
N TYR A 209 -20.47 -11.86 -6.52
CA TYR A 209 -19.31 -11.96 -7.39
C TYR A 209 -18.51 -13.26 -7.14
N GLU A 210 -18.29 -13.65 -5.88
CA GLU A 210 -17.60 -14.90 -5.55
C GLU A 210 -18.39 -16.13 -6.03
N GLU A 211 -19.71 -16.13 -5.92
CA GLU A 211 -20.56 -17.18 -6.47
C GLU A 211 -20.47 -17.24 -7.99
N PHE A 212 -20.53 -16.08 -8.66
CA PHE A 212 -20.35 -15.99 -10.12
C PHE A 212 -18.98 -16.51 -10.55
N ARG A 213 -17.91 -16.12 -9.85
CA ARG A 213 -16.54 -16.58 -10.12
C ARG A 213 -16.36 -18.10 -9.98
N LYS A 214 -17.12 -18.74 -9.09
CA LYS A 214 -17.14 -20.20 -8.93
C LYS A 214 -17.96 -20.91 -10.01
N SER A 215 -18.80 -20.18 -10.75
CA SER A 215 -19.65 -20.75 -11.79
C SER A 215 -18.85 -21.26 -13.00
N SER A 216 -19.43 -22.20 -13.74
CA SER A 216 -18.83 -22.77 -14.97
C SER A 216 -18.64 -21.72 -16.07
N LEU A 217 -19.49 -20.68 -16.10
CA LEU A 217 -19.41 -19.58 -17.06
C LEU A 217 -18.13 -18.75 -16.93
N TRP A 218 -17.70 -18.46 -15.69
CA TRP A 218 -16.43 -17.75 -15.47
C TRP A 218 -15.22 -18.56 -15.93
N LYS A 219 -15.24 -19.87 -15.69
CA LYS A 219 -14.15 -20.77 -16.13
C LYS A 219 -14.02 -20.85 -17.64
N SER A 220 -15.11 -20.72 -18.38
CA SER A 220 -15.09 -20.72 -19.86
C SER A 220 -14.60 -19.38 -20.45
N LEU A 221 -14.79 -18.25 -19.74
CA LEU A 221 -14.35 -16.92 -20.19
C LEU A 221 -12.83 -16.68 -20.03
N ILE A 222 -12.18 -17.40 -19.11
CA ILE A 222 -10.72 -17.27 -18.89
C ILE A 222 -9.89 -18.09 -19.88
N HIS A 223 -10.52 -18.99 -20.63
CA HIS A 223 -9.87 -19.84 -21.64
C HIS A 223 -9.97 -19.29 -23.08
N ILE A 224 -10.43 -18.03 -23.25
CA ILE A 224 -10.33 -17.28 -24.49
C ILE A 224 -9.18 -16.27 -24.39
#